data_2e36aac308eea30a9e212a39db72efc3
#
_entry.id   2e36aac308eea30a9e212a39db72efc3
#
_cell.length_a   1.000
_cell.length_b   1.000
_cell.length_c   1.000
_cell.angle_alpha   90.00
_cell.angle_beta   90.00
_cell.angle_gamma   90.00
#
_symmetry.space_group_name_H-M   'P 1'
#
loop_
_entity.id
_entity.type
_entity.pdbx_description
1 polymer ?
#
loop_
_entity_poly.entity_id
_entity_poly.type
_entity_poly.pdbx_seq_one_letter_code
_entity_poly.pdbx_strand_id
1 'polypeptide(L)'
;MHLAGTILVLVVALIHVYIMWLEMFAWITPRGRAAFGTTEEFARESKVLAANQGLYNGFLAAGLIWAAVADVFGAKVFFLACVAIAGAYGAATASRRIIFVQTIPALITLGVVLAAN
;
A
#
# COMPACT_ATOMS: atom_id res chain seq x y z
N MET A 1 -11.08 3.69 20.27
CA MET A 1 -9.93 4.22 19.49
C MET A 1 -8.94 3.15 19.14
N HIS A 2 -8.55 2.31 20.10
CA HIS A 2 -7.61 1.24 19.82
C HIS A 2 -8.12 0.25 18.76
N LEU A 3 -9.36 -0.20 18.92
CA LEU A 3 -9.97 -1.11 17.94
C LEU A 3 -10.09 -0.45 16.57
N ALA A 4 -10.48 0.83 16.53
CA ALA A 4 -10.58 1.58 15.28
C ALA A 4 -9.22 1.65 14.58
N GLY A 5 -8.15 1.91 15.34
CA GLY A 5 -6.80 1.93 14.78
C GLY A 5 -6.40 0.58 14.18
N THR A 6 -6.67 -0.51 14.89
CA THR A 6 -6.38 -1.85 14.41
C THR A 6 -7.14 -2.17 13.12
N ILE A 7 -8.43 -1.84 13.08
CA ILE A 7 -9.23 -2.06 11.88
C ILE A 7 -8.67 -1.27 10.69
N LEU A 8 -8.32 0.01 10.91
CA LEU A 8 -7.78 0.85 9.85
C LEU A 8 -6.41 0.36 9.36
N VAL A 9 -5.55 -0.12 10.26
CA VAL A 9 -4.27 -0.72 9.87
C VAL A 9 -4.52 -1.92 8.96
N LEU A 10 -5.47 -2.77 9.31
CA LEU A 10 -5.81 -3.93 8.48
C LEU A 10 -6.42 -3.52 7.13
N VAL A 11 -7.18 -2.42 7.07
CA VAL A 11 -7.68 -1.88 5.81
C VAL A 11 -6.53 -1.45 4.92
N VAL A 12 -5.55 -0.72 5.47
CA VAL A 12 -4.36 -0.32 4.71
C VAL A 12 -3.58 -1.55 4.23
N ALA A 13 -3.47 -2.58 5.09
CA ALA A 13 -2.84 -3.84 4.70
C ALA A 13 -3.56 -4.51 3.52
N LEU A 14 -4.89 -4.55 3.55
CA LEU A 14 -5.67 -5.14 2.47
C LEU A 14 -5.51 -4.38 1.15
N ILE A 15 -5.43 -3.06 1.20
CA ILE A 15 -5.15 -2.25 0.02
C ILE A 15 -3.81 -2.70 -0.59
N HIS A 16 -2.80 -2.92 0.23
CA HIS A 16 -1.48 -3.33 -0.25
C HIS A 16 -1.44 -4.78 -0.73
N VAL A 17 -2.24 -5.67 -0.16
CA VAL A 17 -2.42 -7.02 -0.69
C VAL A 17 -3.01 -6.95 -2.10
N TYR A 18 -4.00 -6.10 -2.31
CA TYR A 18 -4.62 -5.93 -3.63
C TYR A 18 -3.62 -5.35 -4.64
N ILE A 19 -2.84 -4.34 -4.24
CA ILE A 19 -1.81 -3.77 -5.10
C ILE A 19 -0.76 -4.84 -5.45
N MET A 20 -0.32 -5.62 -4.48
CA MET A 20 0.60 -6.74 -4.69
C MET A 20 0.05 -7.69 -5.76
N TRP A 21 -1.21 -8.07 -5.64
CA TRP A 21 -1.84 -8.98 -6.60
C TRP A 21 -1.85 -8.38 -8.01
N LEU A 22 -2.23 -7.12 -8.14
CA LEU A 22 -2.23 -6.44 -9.43
C LEU A 22 -0.83 -6.43 -10.05
N GLU A 23 0.19 -6.11 -9.24
CA GLU A 23 1.55 -5.95 -9.74
C GLU A 23 2.25 -7.27 -10.04
N MET A 24 1.98 -8.31 -9.26
CA MET A 24 2.65 -9.60 -9.44
C MET A 24 1.91 -10.53 -10.41
N PHE A 25 0.60 -10.51 -10.41
CA PHE A 25 -0.18 -11.53 -11.12
C PHE A 25 -1.14 -10.99 -12.17
N ALA A 26 -1.50 -9.71 -12.11
CA ALA A 26 -2.50 -9.14 -12.99
C ALA A 26 -2.00 -7.90 -13.76
N TRP A 27 -0.70 -7.68 -13.78
CA TRP A 27 -0.10 -6.46 -14.37
C TRP A 27 -0.49 -6.23 -15.81
N ILE A 28 -0.43 -7.27 -16.64
CA ILE A 28 -0.70 -7.16 -18.09
C ILE A 28 -2.18 -7.34 -18.42
N THR A 29 -3.02 -7.67 -17.45
CA THR A 29 -4.46 -7.83 -17.67
C THR A 29 -5.13 -6.47 -17.87
N PRO A 30 -6.35 -6.43 -18.46
CA PRO A 30 -7.09 -5.18 -18.58
C PRO A 30 -7.31 -4.48 -17.23
N ARG A 31 -7.57 -5.23 -16.17
CA ARG A 31 -7.76 -4.65 -14.83
C ARG A 31 -6.48 -3.98 -14.32
N GLY A 32 -5.34 -4.65 -14.44
CA GLY A 32 -4.06 -4.09 -14.02
C GLY A 32 -3.70 -2.86 -14.81
N ARG A 33 -3.87 -2.90 -16.12
CA ARG A 33 -3.58 -1.76 -16.98
C ARG A 33 -4.50 -0.57 -16.68
N ALA A 34 -5.79 -0.83 -16.43
CA ALA A 34 -6.73 0.22 -16.07
C ALA A 34 -6.37 0.85 -14.72
N ALA A 35 -5.97 0.04 -13.75
CA ALA A 35 -5.62 0.52 -12.41
C ALA A 35 -4.41 1.45 -12.43
N PHE A 36 -3.40 1.15 -13.27
CA PHE A 36 -2.15 1.92 -13.29
C PHE A 36 -2.04 2.85 -14.50
N GLY A 37 -3.02 2.84 -15.40
CA GLY A 37 -3.01 3.71 -16.57
C GLY A 37 -1.91 3.35 -17.58
N THR A 38 -1.60 2.07 -17.71
CA THR A 38 -0.54 1.61 -18.61
C THR A 38 -1.11 1.05 -19.92
N THR A 39 -0.29 1.15 -20.97
CA THR A 39 -0.58 0.48 -22.24
C THR A 39 -0.18 -0.99 -22.14
N GLU A 40 -0.69 -1.82 -23.05
CA GLU A 40 -0.31 -3.23 -23.10
C GLU A 40 1.19 -3.38 -23.34
N GLU A 41 1.74 -2.58 -24.24
CA GLU A 41 3.17 -2.62 -24.57
C GLU A 41 4.02 -2.31 -23.33
N PHE A 42 3.72 -1.19 -22.66
CA PHE A 42 4.47 -0.81 -21.46
C PHE A 42 4.31 -1.84 -20.33
N ALA A 43 3.11 -2.39 -20.18
CA ALA A 43 2.88 -3.40 -19.15
C ALA A 43 3.73 -4.64 -19.41
N ARG A 44 3.86 -5.07 -20.64
CA ARG A 44 4.70 -6.23 -20.97
C ARG A 44 6.18 -5.95 -20.74
N GLU A 45 6.66 -4.76 -21.12
CA GLU A 45 8.05 -4.36 -20.93
C GLU A 45 8.42 -4.23 -19.44
N SER A 46 7.50 -3.76 -18.62
CA SER A 46 7.75 -3.49 -17.19
C SER A 46 7.30 -4.62 -16.26
N LYS A 47 6.86 -5.76 -16.80
CA LYS A 47 6.29 -6.84 -16.01
C LYS A 47 7.17 -7.31 -14.87
N VAL A 48 8.45 -7.51 -15.13
CA VAL A 48 9.40 -8.00 -14.10
C VAL A 48 9.59 -6.96 -13.00
N LEU A 49 9.72 -5.69 -13.38
CA LEU A 49 9.85 -4.61 -12.39
C LEU A 49 8.58 -4.48 -11.55
N ALA A 50 7.41 -4.59 -12.19
CA ALA A 50 6.14 -4.53 -11.47
C ALA A 50 6.00 -5.68 -10.49
N ALA A 51 6.39 -6.90 -10.87
CA ALA A 51 6.33 -8.04 -9.97
C ALA A 51 7.23 -7.84 -8.75
N ASN A 52 8.43 -7.30 -8.96
CA ASN A 52 9.35 -6.99 -7.87
C ASN A 52 8.76 -5.95 -6.93
N GLN A 53 8.18 -4.88 -7.47
CA GLN A 53 7.51 -3.86 -6.68
C GLN A 53 6.33 -4.44 -5.90
N GLY A 54 5.57 -5.35 -6.53
CA GLY A 54 4.47 -6.04 -5.87
C GLY A 54 4.93 -6.85 -4.67
N LEU A 55 6.08 -7.50 -4.77
CA LEU A 55 6.66 -8.22 -3.64
C LEU A 55 6.92 -7.29 -2.46
N TYR A 56 7.48 -6.11 -2.70
CA TYR A 56 7.69 -5.11 -1.64
C TYR A 56 6.37 -4.64 -1.04
N ASN A 57 5.34 -4.46 -1.85
CA ASN A 57 4.02 -4.14 -1.34
C ASN A 57 3.47 -5.26 -0.47
N GLY A 58 3.79 -6.51 -0.80
CA GLY A 58 3.48 -7.66 0.03
C GLY A 58 4.18 -7.61 1.38
N PHE A 59 5.43 -7.17 1.43
CA PHE A 59 6.15 -6.98 2.69
C PHE A 59 5.50 -5.91 3.55
N LEU A 60 5.05 -4.81 2.95
CA LEU A 60 4.32 -3.77 3.68
C LEU A 60 3.02 -4.32 4.26
N ALA A 61 2.28 -5.08 3.47
CA ALA A 61 1.04 -5.71 3.94
C ALA A 61 1.31 -6.68 5.09
N ALA A 62 2.33 -7.53 4.95
CA ALA A 62 2.70 -8.48 6.00
C ALA A 62 3.12 -7.77 7.29
N GLY A 63 3.89 -6.70 7.17
CA GLY A 63 4.32 -5.90 8.32
C GLY A 63 3.15 -5.23 9.02
N LEU A 64 2.21 -4.68 8.27
CA LEU A 64 1.01 -4.06 8.82
C LEU A 64 0.12 -5.09 9.53
N ILE A 65 -0.06 -6.27 8.94
CA ILE A 65 -0.85 -7.33 9.57
C ILE A 65 -0.18 -7.78 10.87
N TRP A 66 1.12 -8.01 10.84
CA TRP A 66 1.87 -8.35 12.04
C TRP A 66 1.72 -7.27 13.13
N ALA A 67 1.90 -6.02 12.75
CA ALA A 67 1.78 -4.91 13.69
C ALA A 67 0.39 -4.83 14.33
N ALA A 68 -0.64 -5.08 13.54
CA ALA A 68 -2.02 -5.04 14.02
C ALA A 68 -2.34 -6.24 14.93
N VAL A 69 -2.00 -7.45 14.49
CA VAL A 69 -2.32 -8.69 15.22
C VAL A 69 -1.53 -8.78 16.53
N ALA A 70 -0.24 -8.47 16.49
CA ALA A 70 0.62 -8.49 17.68
C ALA A 70 0.50 -7.22 18.51
N ASP A 71 -0.23 -6.22 18.02
CA ASP A 71 -0.44 -4.95 18.69
C ASP A 71 0.88 -4.26 19.07
N VAL A 72 1.75 -4.11 18.08
CA VAL A 72 3.06 -3.47 18.27
C VAL A 72 2.98 -2.02 17.78
N PHE A 73 2.87 -1.08 18.71
CA PHE A 73 2.70 0.34 18.40
C PHE A 73 3.79 0.86 17.45
N GLY A 74 5.05 0.63 17.78
CA GLY A 74 6.17 1.10 16.96
C GLY A 74 6.13 0.56 15.54
N ALA A 75 5.73 -0.69 15.36
CA ALA A 75 5.60 -1.28 14.04
C ALA A 75 4.45 -0.66 13.24
N LYS A 76 3.31 -0.39 13.91
CA LYS A 76 2.20 0.30 13.26
C LYS A 76 2.65 1.66 12.72
N VAL A 77 3.31 2.44 13.56
CA VAL A 77 3.81 3.77 13.18
C VAL A 77 4.83 3.67 12.05
N PHE A 78 5.77 2.75 12.16
CA PHE A 78 6.82 2.59 11.15
C PHE A 78 6.24 2.25 9.78
N PHE A 79 5.40 1.22 9.71
CA PHE A 79 4.86 0.78 8.42
C PHE A 79 3.89 1.79 7.82
N LEU A 80 3.09 2.47 8.66
CA LEU A 80 2.21 3.54 8.16
C LEU A 80 3.01 4.72 7.62
N ALA A 81 4.10 5.07 8.28
CA ALA A 81 5.01 6.11 7.78
C ALA A 81 5.63 5.70 6.45
N CYS A 82 6.05 4.44 6.32
CA CYS A 82 6.58 3.92 5.05
C CYS A 82 5.55 4.06 3.92
N VAL A 83 4.31 3.68 4.18
CA VAL A 83 3.24 3.78 3.19
C VAL A 83 2.99 5.24 2.80
N ALA A 84 2.91 6.14 3.78
CA ALA A 84 2.67 7.56 3.53
C ALA A 84 3.79 8.17 2.67
N ILE A 85 5.04 7.86 3.00
CA ILE A 85 6.21 8.36 2.26
C ILE A 85 6.24 7.77 0.85
N ALA A 86 6.03 6.46 0.73
CA ALA A 86 6.00 5.79 -0.57
C ALA A 86 4.90 6.37 -1.47
N GLY A 87 3.73 6.63 -0.89
CA GLY A 87 2.62 7.23 -1.62
C GLY A 87 2.92 8.65 -2.07
N ALA A 88 3.55 9.45 -1.21
CA ALA A 88 3.94 10.81 -1.57
C ALA A 88 4.97 10.81 -2.70
N TYR A 89 5.96 9.93 -2.62
CA TYR A 89 6.97 9.80 -3.68
C TYR A 89 6.34 9.34 -4.99
N GLY A 90 5.47 8.34 -4.93
CA GLY A 90 4.77 7.83 -6.12
C GLY A 90 3.85 8.87 -6.74
N ALA A 91 3.18 9.67 -5.92
CA ALA A 91 2.32 10.75 -6.42
C ALA A 91 3.14 11.83 -7.14
N ALA A 92 4.34 12.12 -6.65
CA ALA A 92 5.21 13.13 -7.25
C ALA A 92 5.89 12.64 -8.53
N THR A 93 6.14 11.33 -8.65
CA THR A 93 6.96 10.79 -9.75
C THR A 93 6.18 9.95 -10.76
N ALA A 94 5.02 9.43 -10.42
CA ALA A 94 4.26 8.53 -11.27
C ALA A 94 2.82 9.01 -11.51
N SER A 95 1.96 8.99 -10.49
CA SER A 95 0.56 9.34 -10.64
C SER A 95 0.00 9.95 -9.37
N ARG A 96 -0.69 11.09 -9.50
CA ARG A 96 -1.34 11.74 -8.37
C ARG A 96 -2.37 10.86 -7.66
N ARG A 97 -2.96 9.90 -8.36
CA ARG A 97 -3.95 8.99 -7.76
C ARG A 97 -3.37 8.19 -6.61
N ILE A 98 -2.06 7.96 -6.61
CA ILE A 98 -1.38 7.19 -5.57
C ILE A 98 -1.54 7.85 -4.20
N ILE A 99 -1.60 9.19 -4.14
CA ILE A 99 -1.77 9.89 -2.86
C ILE A 99 -3.09 9.52 -2.18
N PHE A 100 -4.14 9.27 -2.96
CA PHE A 100 -5.46 8.91 -2.41
C PHE A 100 -5.53 7.43 -2.00
N VAL A 101 -4.69 6.59 -2.57
CA VAL A 101 -4.71 5.14 -2.30
C VAL A 101 -3.74 4.78 -1.19
N GLN A 102 -2.61 5.45 -1.09
CA GLN A 102 -1.57 5.15 -0.09
C GLN A 102 -1.43 6.21 0.99
N THR A 103 -1.10 7.43 0.60
CA THR A 103 -0.71 8.48 1.57
C THR A 103 -1.87 8.87 2.47
N ILE A 104 -3.03 9.21 1.89
CA ILE A 104 -4.17 9.68 2.68
C ILE A 104 -4.69 8.60 3.62
N PRO A 105 -4.96 7.36 3.18
CA PRO A 105 -5.37 6.31 4.11
C PRO A 105 -4.35 6.05 5.22
N ALA A 106 -3.05 6.09 4.88
CA ALA A 106 -1.99 5.88 5.87
C ALA A 106 -1.93 7.00 6.89
N LEU A 107 -2.07 8.26 6.47
CA LEU A 107 -2.04 9.40 7.39
C LEU A 107 -3.26 9.42 8.31
N ILE A 108 -4.45 9.10 7.79
CA ILE A 108 -5.66 9.01 8.61
C ILE A 108 -5.47 7.92 9.66
N THR A 109 -5.00 6.76 9.25
CA THR A 109 -4.76 5.63 10.14
C THR A 109 -3.70 5.97 11.19
N LEU A 110 -2.62 6.62 10.77
CA LEU A 110 -1.56 7.03 11.68
C LEU A 110 -2.09 7.99 12.75
N GLY A 111 -2.92 8.95 12.35
CA GLY A 111 -3.56 9.88 13.29
C GLY A 111 -4.40 9.12 14.33
N VAL A 112 -5.18 8.14 13.90
CA VAL A 112 -6.01 7.35 14.82
C VAL A 112 -5.13 6.50 15.74
N VAL A 113 -4.09 5.87 15.22
CA VAL A 113 -3.16 5.05 16.01
C VAL A 113 -2.45 5.90 17.07
N LEU A 114 -1.99 7.08 16.68
CA LEU A 114 -1.32 7.99 17.63
C LEU A 114 -2.29 8.51 18.69
N ALA A 115 -3.51 8.82 18.32
CA ALA A 115 -4.52 9.30 19.25
C ALA A 115 -4.96 8.23 20.26
N ALA A 116 -4.85 6.95 19.90
CA ALA A 116 -5.21 5.83 20.77
C ALA A 116 -4.11 5.50 21.80
N ASN A 117 -2.96 6.11 21.66
CA ASN A 117 -1.85 5.96 22.58
C ASN A 117 -1.57 7.28 23.26
#